data_f017ac26e88dacab65c471e7336046ee
#
_entry.id   f017ac26e88dacab65c471e7336046ee
#
_cell.length_a   1.000
_cell.length_b   1.000
_cell.length_c   1.000
_cell.angle_alpha   90.00
_cell.angle_beta   90.00
_cell.angle_gamma   90.00
#
_symmetry.space_group_name_H-M   'P 1'
#
loop_
_entity.id
_entity.type
_entity.pdbx_description
1 polymer ?
#
loop_
_entity_poly.entity_id
_entity_poly.type
_entity_poly.pdbx_seq_one_letter_code
_entity_poly.pdbx_strand_id
1 'polypeptide(L)'
;MKNRLEQLSWIKSASVQRKLPNKFYVRVSERVPIAIYQSNYKLHLLDIDGKILENDGIGNFDNLPIIVGKGAEKSARHFLYVLGKFPKIQNQLVFAVFVGERRWNMRINRGITVKLPEKNLGYAMQILDEIADENGFFHSDIQEIDLRILDRVIVKKRVDAQR
;
A
#
# COMPACT_ATOMS: atom_id res chain seq x y z
N MET A 1 22.72 -0.61 -25.57
CA MET A 1 21.27 -0.77 -25.79
C MET A 1 20.57 -1.26 -24.52
N LYS A 2 20.98 -2.37 -23.89
CA LYS A 2 20.39 -2.90 -22.65
C LYS A 2 20.22 -1.81 -21.56
N ASN A 3 21.32 -1.14 -21.18
CA ASN A 3 21.30 -0.12 -20.10
C ASN A 3 20.36 1.05 -20.39
N ARG A 4 20.17 1.41 -21.67
CA ARG A 4 19.20 2.46 -22.05
C ARG A 4 17.75 2.02 -21.86
N LEU A 5 17.44 0.75 -22.10
CA LEU A 5 16.12 0.20 -21.83
C LEU A 5 15.82 0.13 -20.35
N GLU A 6 16.80 -0.29 -19.54
CA GLU A 6 16.67 -0.38 -18.08
C GLU A 6 16.63 0.99 -17.36
N GLN A 7 16.95 2.08 -18.07
CA GLN A 7 16.75 3.45 -17.58
C GLN A 7 15.29 3.90 -17.61
N LEU A 8 14.46 3.27 -18.47
CA LEU A 8 13.03 3.55 -18.49
C LEU A 8 12.39 3.04 -17.19
N SER A 9 11.58 3.87 -16.55
CA SER A 9 10.99 3.57 -15.23
C SER A 9 10.13 2.31 -15.25
N TRP A 10 9.50 1.99 -16.39
CA TRP A 10 8.65 0.82 -16.56
C TRP A 10 9.39 -0.48 -16.86
N ILE A 11 10.68 -0.42 -17.15
CA ILE A 11 11.47 -1.61 -17.46
C ILE A 11 12.17 -2.13 -16.22
N LYS A 12 11.81 -3.35 -15.82
CA LYS A 12 12.46 -4.04 -14.70
C LYS A 12 13.80 -4.63 -15.12
N SER A 13 13.83 -5.27 -16.27
CA SER A 13 15.06 -5.85 -16.83
C SER A 13 14.96 -5.98 -18.34
N ALA A 14 16.07 -5.92 -19.02
CA ALA A 14 16.18 -6.13 -20.46
C ALA A 14 17.34 -7.06 -20.80
N SER A 15 17.14 -7.95 -21.78
CA SER A 15 18.22 -8.72 -22.38
C SER A 15 18.24 -8.48 -23.87
N VAL A 16 19.43 -8.28 -24.42
CA VAL A 16 19.64 -8.04 -25.84
C VAL A 16 20.61 -9.08 -26.36
N GLN A 17 20.18 -9.89 -27.30
CA GLN A 17 20.99 -10.90 -27.96
C GLN A 17 21.11 -10.57 -29.45
N ARG A 18 22.34 -10.57 -29.97
CA ARG A 18 22.60 -10.40 -31.37
C ARG A 18 22.58 -11.78 -32.07
N LYS A 19 21.79 -11.91 -33.12
CA LYS A 19 21.80 -13.08 -33.99
C LYS A 19 22.30 -12.67 -35.38
N LEU A 20 23.45 -13.20 -35.76
CA LEU A 20 24.03 -12.92 -37.05
C LEU A 20 23.10 -13.40 -38.16
N PRO A 21 23.09 -12.72 -39.36
CA PRO A 21 23.93 -11.56 -39.66
C PRO A 21 23.37 -10.23 -39.13
N ASN A 22 22.03 -10.01 -39.04
CA ASN A 22 21.47 -8.67 -38.87
C ASN A 22 20.25 -8.63 -37.96
N LYS A 23 20.11 -9.56 -37.00
CA LYS A 23 18.95 -9.62 -36.09
C LYS A 23 19.36 -9.35 -34.67
N PHE A 24 18.48 -8.65 -33.93
CA PHE A 24 18.56 -8.50 -32.48
C PHE A 24 17.28 -9.06 -31.86
N TYR A 25 17.43 -9.88 -30.85
CA TYR A 25 16.33 -10.30 -30.00
C TYR A 25 16.41 -9.47 -28.70
N VAL A 26 15.34 -8.73 -28.42
CA VAL A 26 15.19 -7.94 -27.21
C VAL A 26 14.09 -8.58 -26.39
N ARG A 27 14.42 -9.02 -25.18
CA ARG A 27 13.44 -9.48 -24.18
C ARG A 27 13.39 -8.47 -23.08
N VAL A 28 12.19 -8.03 -22.72
CA VAL A 28 11.93 -7.02 -21.70
C VAL A 28 11.02 -7.62 -20.65
N SER A 29 11.30 -7.33 -19.39
CA SER A 29 10.39 -7.56 -18.27
C SER A 29 9.92 -6.21 -17.78
N GLU A 30 8.62 -6.00 -17.74
CA GLU A 30 8.01 -4.76 -17.27
C GLU A 30 7.80 -4.77 -15.76
N ARG A 31 7.75 -3.58 -15.15
CA ARG A 31 7.36 -3.40 -13.76
C ARG A 31 5.84 -3.40 -13.64
N VAL A 32 5.35 -3.97 -12.55
CA VAL A 32 3.92 -3.98 -12.23
C VAL A 32 3.68 -3.06 -11.05
N PRO A 33 2.84 -2.04 -11.18
CA PRO A 33 2.49 -1.17 -10.08
C PRO A 33 1.65 -1.92 -9.04
N ILE A 34 1.91 -1.66 -7.75
CA ILE A 34 1.23 -2.30 -6.62
C ILE A 34 0.50 -1.29 -5.73
N ALA A 35 0.81 0.00 -5.86
CA ALA A 35 0.20 1.06 -5.10
C ALA A 35 0.28 2.40 -5.85
N ILE A 36 -0.59 3.32 -5.44
CA ILE A 36 -0.49 4.74 -5.75
C ILE A 36 0.22 5.42 -4.58
N TYR A 37 1.38 6.02 -4.84
CA TYR A 37 2.15 6.75 -3.86
C TYR A 37 1.91 8.24 -3.98
N GLN A 38 1.39 8.85 -2.92
CA GLN A 38 1.21 10.30 -2.87
C GLN A 38 2.42 10.96 -2.21
N SER A 39 3.09 11.80 -2.95
CA SER A 39 4.22 12.62 -2.49
C SER A 39 4.16 14.01 -3.10
N ASN A 40 4.41 15.05 -2.29
CA ASN A 40 4.42 16.44 -2.75
C ASN A 40 3.17 16.84 -3.57
N TYR A 41 1.99 16.43 -3.12
CA TYR A 41 0.69 16.66 -3.80
C TYR A 41 0.58 16.04 -5.19
N LYS A 42 1.50 15.14 -5.56
CA LYS A 42 1.46 14.37 -6.80
C LYS A 42 1.23 12.90 -6.52
N LEU A 43 0.54 12.26 -7.44
CA LEU A 43 0.28 10.83 -7.40
C LEU A 43 1.22 10.12 -8.36
N HIS A 44 1.86 9.08 -7.89
CA HIS A 44 2.82 8.27 -8.62
C HIS A 44 2.42 6.81 -8.52
N LEU A 45 2.72 6.03 -9.54
CA LEU A 45 2.63 4.57 -9.44
C LEU A 45 3.91 4.04 -8.78
N LEU A 46 3.74 3.06 -7.91
CA LEU A 46 4.82 2.43 -7.18
C LEU A 46 4.85 0.93 -7.46
N ASP A 47 6.01 0.40 -7.80
CA ASP A 47 6.20 -1.04 -7.96
C ASP A 47 6.58 -1.74 -6.63
N ILE A 48 6.68 -3.08 -6.69
CA ILE A 48 7.00 -3.92 -5.53
C ILE A 48 8.41 -3.68 -4.97
N ASP A 49 9.32 -3.16 -5.78
CA ASP A 49 10.70 -2.86 -5.39
C ASP A 49 10.84 -1.43 -4.79
N GLY A 50 9.71 -0.69 -4.67
CA GLY A 50 9.68 0.68 -4.16
C GLY A 50 10.11 1.71 -5.20
N LYS A 51 10.10 1.34 -6.49
CA LYS A 51 10.44 2.26 -7.56
C LYS A 51 9.22 3.02 -8.05
N ILE A 52 9.37 4.33 -8.16
CA ILE A 52 8.36 5.20 -8.75
C ILE A 52 8.39 5.01 -10.27
N LEU A 53 7.22 4.76 -10.85
CA LEU A 53 7.03 4.62 -12.29
C LEU A 53 6.57 5.96 -12.85
N GLU A 54 7.26 6.43 -13.87
CA GLU A 54 6.86 7.63 -14.62
C GLU A 54 5.57 7.35 -15.39
N ASN A 55 4.59 8.21 -15.22
CA ASN A 55 3.29 8.10 -15.87
C ASN A 55 2.65 9.49 -16.02
N ASP A 56 1.81 9.65 -17.01
CA ASP A 56 1.06 10.89 -17.30
C ASP A 56 -0.26 10.97 -16.47
N GLY A 57 -0.28 10.33 -15.32
CA GLY A 57 -1.43 10.21 -14.44
C GLY A 57 -1.63 8.78 -13.97
N ILE A 58 -2.65 8.55 -13.13
CA ILE A 58 -2.93 7.22 -12.57
C ILE A 58 -3.52 6.30 -13.65
N GLY A 59 -4.23 6.88 -14.63
CA GLY A 59 -4.86 6.13 -15.72
C GLY A 59 -5.84 5.08 -15.20
N ASN A 60 -5.64 3.83 -15.62
CA ASN A 60 -6.49 2.70 -15.26
C ASN A 60 -6.07 2.02 -13.92
N PHE A 61 -5.29 2.68 -13.07
CA PHE A 61 -4.76 2.13 -11.81
C PHE A 61 -5.45 2.68 -10.56
N ASP A 62 -6.64 3.25 -10.70
CA ASP A 62 -7.46 3.83 -9.63
C ASP A 62 -7.91 2.81 -8.57
N ASN A 63 -7.87 1.52 -8.90
CA ASN A 63 -8.16 0.40 -8.00
C ASN A 63 -6.99 0.02 -7.08
N LEU A 64 -5.80 0.60 -7.28
CA LEU A 64 -4.66 0.33 -6.42
C LEU A 64 -4.77 1.08 -5.08
N PRO A 65 -4.27 0.49 -3.98
CA PRO A 65 -4.26 1.15 -2.68
C PRO A 65 -3.41 2.42 -2.71
N ILE A 66 -3.90 3.48 -2.07
CA ILE A 66 -3.18 4.73 -1.93
C ILE A 66 -2.32 4.67 -0.67
N ILE A 67 -1.04 5.00 -0.81
CA ILE A 67 -0.10 5.13 0.30
C ILE A 67 0.48 6.54 0.34
N VAL A 68 0.68 7.05 1.55
CA VAL A 68 1.13 8.42 1.81
C VAL A 68 2.23 8.42 2.87
N GLY A 69 3.13 9.36 2.78
CA GLY A 69 4.11 9.62 3.82
C GLY A 69 5.55 9.42 3.35
N LYS A 70 6.45 10.13 4.00
CA LYS A 70 7.88 10.05 3.72
C LYS A 70 8.40 8.65 4.05
N GLY A 71 9.13 8.02 3.13
CA GLY A 71 9.67 6.67 3.28
C GLY A 71 8.65 5.55 3.04
N ALA A 72 7.38 5.88 2.74
CA ALA A 72 6.34 4.89 2.47
C ALA A 72 6.71 3.97 1.30
N GLU A 73 7.37 4.51 0.27
CA GLU A 73 7.82 3.76 -0.90
C GLU A 73 8.74 2.58 -0.55
N LYS A 74 9.55 2.71 0.50
CA LYS A 74 10.47 1.67 0.96
C LYS A 74 9.79 0.59 1.79
N SER A 75 8.71 0.95 2.48
CA SER A 75 8.00 0.08 3.43
C SER A 75 6.72 -0.52 2.85
N ALA A 76 6.26 -0.02 1.69
CA ALA A 76 5.02 -0.43 1.04
C ALA A 76 4.96 -1.93 0.75
N ARG A 77 6.05 -2.51 0.24
CA ARG A 77 6.10 -3.94 -0.08
C ARG A 77 5.71 -4.83 1.09
N HIS A 78 6.31 -4.60 2.25
CA HIS A 78 6.02 -5.39 3.45
C HIS A 78 4.60 -5.17 3.94
N PHE A 79 4.16 -3.92 4.00
CA PHE A 79 2.81 -3.57 4.42
C PHE A 79 1.74 -4.23 3.54
N LEU A 80 1.86 -4.07 2.21
CA LEU A 80 0.90 -4.62 1.25
C LEU A 80 0.93 -6.15 1.21
N TYR A 81 2.11 -6.76 1.40
CA TYR A 81 2.22 -8.22 1.53
C TYR A 81 1.47 -8.75 2.75
N VAL A 82 1.62 -8.08 3.90
CA VAL A 82 0.89 -8.47 5.12
C VAL A 82 -0.61 -8.24 4.94
N LEU A 83 -1.00 -7.07 4.44
CA LEU A 83 -2.40 -6.71 4.19
C LEU A 83 -3.09 -7.70 3.25
N GLY A 84 -2.40 -8.17 2.22
CA GLY A 84 -2.92 -9.15 1.25
C GLY A 84 -3.31 -10.50 1.84
N LYS A 85 -2.85 -10.81 3.06
CA LYS A 85 -3.29 -12.00 3.81
C LYS A 85 -4.64 -11.83 4.49
N PHE A 86 -5.16 -10.60 4.54
CA PHE A 86 -6.41 -10.22 5.20
C PHE A 86 -7.37 -9.53 4.22
N PRO A 87 -7.97 -10.28 3.27
CA PRO A 87 -8.76 -9.71 2.19
C PRO A 87 -9.94 -8.88 2.66
N LYS A 88 -10.55 -9.22 3.80
CA LYS A 88 -11.67 -8.45 4.37
C LYS A 88 -11.23 -7.02 4.73
N ILE A 89 -10.05 -6.88 5.32
CA ILE A 89 -9.47 -5.59 5.69
C ILE A 89 -8.97 -4.86 4.46
N GLN A 90 -8.31 -5.58 3.55
CA GLN A 90 -7.80 -5.04 2.30
C GLN A 90 -8.91 -4.37 1.46
N ASN A 91 -10.06 -5.02 1.35
CA ASN A 91 -11.22 -4.51 0.61
C ASN A 91 -11.85 -3.25 1.24
N GLN A 92 -11.54 -2.98 2.50
CA GLN A 92 -12.02 -1.80 3.19
C GLN A 92 -10.99 -0.66 3.22
N LEU A 93 -9.76 -0.91 2.80
CA LEU A 93 -8.71 0.10 2.80
C LEU A 93 -9.03 1.23 1.82
N VAL A 94 -9.07 2.46 2.33
CA VAL A 94 -9.18 3.68 1.52
C VAL A 94 -7.79 4.23 1.21
N PHE A 95 -6.97 4.41 2.23
CA PHE A 95 -5.55 4.75 2.09
C PHE A 95 -4.78 4.38 3.36
N ALA A 96 -3.45 4.31 3.23
CA ALA A 96 -2.56 4.10 4.34
C ALA A 96 -1.50 5.21 4.43
N VAL A 97 -1.19 5.63 5.66
CA VAL A 97 -0.20 6.68 5.93
C VAL A 97 0.98 6.08 6.70
N PHE A 98 2.19 6.25 6.19
CA PHE A 98 3.41 5.88 6.88
C PHE A 98 3.84 7.02 7.79
N VAL A 99 3.66 6.84 9.09
CA VAL A 99 3.82 7.87 10.11
C VAL A 99 5.19 7.80 10.76
N GLY A 100 5.90 8.92 10.74
CA GLY A 100 7.21 9.06 11.39
C GLY A 100 8.26 8.09 10.85
N GLU A 101 8.15 7.69 9.59
CA GLU A 101 9.05 6.75 8.91
C GLU A 101 9.20 5.40 9.63
N ARG A 102 8.19 4.95 10.41
CA ARG A 102 8.29 3.73 11.23
C ARG A 102 7.04 2.87 11.33
N ARG A 103 5.83 3.42 11.23
CA ARG A 103 4.58 2.68 11.43
C ARG A 103 3.50 3.11 10.45
N TRP A 104 2.50 2.26 10.26
CA TRP A 104 1.38 2.54 9.40
C TRP A 104 0.13 2.91 10.19
N ASN A 105 -0.61 3.89 9.69
CA ASN A 105 -2.01 4.09 10.03
C ASN A 105 -2.82 3.80 8.77
N MET A 106 -3.97 3.15 8.92
CA MET A 106 -4.90 2.90 7.83
C MET A 106 -6.15 3.75 8.00
N ARG A 107 -6.68 4.22 6.90
CA ARG A 107 -8.04 4.71 6.81
C ARG A 107 -8.88 3.66 6.11
N ILE A 108 -9.87 3.12 6.78
CA ILE A 108 -10.79 2.15 6.23
C ILE A 108 -12.18 2.77 6.03
N ASN A 109 -13.04 2.04 5.34
CA ASN A 109 -14.40 2.46 5.04
C ASN A 109 -15.09 3.06 6.28
N ARG A 110 -16.09 3.93 6.04
CA ARG A 110 -16.80 4.71 7.07
C ARG A 110 -15.92 5.67 7.87
N GLY A 111 -14.70 5.88 7.42
CA GLY A 111 -13.81 6.85 8.01
C GLY A 111 -13.22 6.42 9.34
N ILE A 112 -13.04 5.13 9.58
CA ILE A 112 -12.35 4.60 10.76
C ILE A 112 -10.84 4.69 10.53
N THR A 113 -10.12 5.24 11.52
CA THR A 113 -8.66 5.25 11.53
C THR A 113 -8.15 4.07 12.35
N VAL A 114 -7.30 3.23 11.75
CA VAL A 114 -6.63 2.13 12.45
C VAL A 114 -5.16 2.49 12.62
N LYS A 115 -4.68 2.56 13.85
CA LYS A 115 -3.28 2.82 14.18
C LYS A 115 -2.56 1.49 14.43
N LEU A 116 -1.57 1.20 13.61
CA LEU A 116 -0.83 -0.05 13.65
C LEU A 116 0.50 0.11 14.40
N PRO A 117 1.02 -0.97 15.01
CA PRO A 117 2.31 -0.96 15.67
C PRO A 117 3.46 -0.86 14.66
N GLU A 118 4.63 -0.48 15.15
CA GLU A 118 5.88 -0.48 14.37
C GLU A 118 6.36 -1.91 14.09
N LYS A 119 6.19 -2.82 15.04
CA LYS A 119 6.60 -4.21 14.95
C LYS A 119 5.38 -5.13 15.03
N ASN A 120 5.51 -6.36 14.54
CA ASN A 120 4.45 -7.38 14.59
C ASN A 120 3.16 -6.97 13.87
N LEU A 121 3.31 -6.32 12.72
CA LEU A 121 2.19 -5.87 11.88
C LEU A 121 1.20 -6.99 11.57
N GLY A 122 1.70 -8.21 11.29
CA GLY A 122 0.85 -9.37 11.00
C GLY A 122 -0.07 -9.74 12.16
N TYR A 123 0.44 -9.69 13.40
CA TYR A 123 -0.37 -9.97 14.59
C TYR A 123 -1.44 -8.88 14.82
N ALA A 124 -1.08 -7.62 14.61
CA ALA A 124 -2.07 -6.53 14.70
C ALA A 124 -3.17 -6.67 13.65
N MET A 125 -2.82 -7.08 12.42
CA MET A 125 -3.80 -7.36 11.37
C MET A 125 -4.70 -8.55 11.71
N GLN A 126 -4.17 -9.59 12.35
CA GLN A 126 -4.95 -10.73 12.80
C GLN A 126 -5.97 -10.29 13.87
N ILE A 127 -5.57 -9.53 14.87
CA ILE A 127 -6.48 -8.97 15.88
C ILE A 127 -7.58 -8.14 15.19
N LEU A 128 -7.23 -7.32 14.22
CA LEU A 128 -8.17 -6.49 13.48
C LEU A 128 -9.17 -7.36 12.68
N ASP A 129 -8.71 -8.45 12.08
CA ASP A 129 -9.54 -9.36 11.31
C ASP A 129 -10.54 -10.13 12.20
N GLU A 130 -10.08 -10.59 13.37
CA GLU A 130 -10.91 -11.23 14.38
C GLU A 130 -12.02 -10.29 14.87
N ILE A 131 -11.68 -9.04 15.20
CA ILE A 131 -12.64 -8.01 15.60
C ILE A 131 -13.62 -7.69 14.45
N ALA A 132 -13.13 -7.69 13.22
CA ALA A 132 -13.95 -7.41 12.04
C ALA A 132 -15.08 -8.42 11.83
N ASP A 133 -14.87 -9.67 12.25
CA ASP A 133 -15.86 -10.74 12.15
C ASP A 133 -16.93 -10.69 13.26
N GLU A 134 -16.64 -10.02 14.38
CA GLU A 134 -17.57 -9.91 15.49
C GLU A 134 -18.70 -8.91 15.19
N ASN A 135 -19.92 -9.44 14.91
CA ASN A 135 -21.21 -8.74 14.91
C ASN A 135 -21.22 -7.29 14.39
N GLY A 136 -20.64 -7.05 13.22
CA GLY A 136 -20.73 -5.72 12.62
C GLY A 136 -19.91 -4.65 13.34
N PHE A 137 -18.79 -5.02 13.96
CA PHE A 137 -17.91 -4.08 14.65
C PHE A 137 -17.57 -2.85 13.80
N PHE A 138 -17.32 -3.04 12.49
CA PHE A 138 -17.16 -1.92 11.56
C PHE A 138 -18.46 -1.18 11.23
N HIS A 139 -19.61 -1.65 11.73
CA HIS A 139 -20.92 -0.98 11.58
C HIS A 139 -21.27 -0.07 12.76
N SER A 140 -20.48 -0.07 13.82
CA SER A 140 -20.67 0.78 15.00
C SER A 140 -20.10 2.19 14.78
N ASP A 141 -20.43 3.12 15.68
CA ASP A 141 -19.94 4.51 15.65
C ASP A 141 -18.47 4.63 16.06
N ILE A 142 -17.61 3.81 15.46
CA ILE A 142 -16.18 3.82 15.71
C ILE A 142 -15.51 4.92 14.91
N GLN A 143 -14.67 5.70 15.57
CA GLN A 143 -13.81 6.71 14.96
C GLN A 143 -12.38 6.21 14.77
N GLU A 144 -11.85 5.49 15.77
CA GLU A 144 -10.46 5.07 15.78
C GLU A 144 -10.29 3.72 16.50
N ILE A 145 -9.40 2.90 15.99
CA ILE A 145 -8.93 1.65 16.59
C ILE A 145 -7.41 1.77 16.75
N ASP A 146 -6.93 1.68 17.98
CA ASP A 146 -5.50 1.78 18.25
C ASP A 146 -4.94 0.41 18.67
N LEU A 147 -4.09 -0.15 17.81
CA LEU A 147 -3.41 -1.44 17.96
C LEU A 147 -1.90 -1.28 18.19
N ARG A 148 -1.44 -0.09 18.54
CA ARG A 148 0.00 0.16 18.75
C ARG A 148 0.57 -0.63 19.91
N ILE A 149 -0.26 -0.97 20.89
CA ILE A 149 0.08 -1.80 22.05
C ILE A 149 -0.69 -3.11 21.88
N LEU A 150 0.02 -4.19 21.58
CA LEU A 150 -0.58 -5.46 21.15
C LEU A 150 -1.32 -6.25 22.26
N ASP A 151 -1.16 -5.88 23.53
CA ASP A 151 -1.86 -6.52 24.65
C ASP A 151 -3.27 -5.93 24.91
N ARG A 152 -3.63 -4.87 24.16
CA ARG A 152 -4.94 -4.21 24.29
C ARG A 152 -5.37 -3.55 23.00
N VAL A 153 -6.67 -3.56 22.77
CA VAL A 153 -7.33 -2.82 21.69
C VAL A 153 -8.01 -1.59 22.31
N ILE A 154 -7.62 -0.41 21.87
CA ILE A 154 -8.25 0.84 22.31
C ILE A 154 -9.17 1.32 21.20
N VAL A 155 -10.46 1.45 21.52
CA VAL A 155 -11.48 1.90 20.57
C VAL A 155 -12.01 3.26 21.02
N LYS A 156 -11.95 4.22 20.09
CA LYS A 156 -12.59 5.53 20.26
C LYS A 156 -13.87 5.57 19.45
N LYS A 157 -14.99 5.84 20.12
CA LYS A 157 -16.29 6.06 19.47
C LYS A 157 -16.43 7.52 19.01
N ARG A 158 -17.24 7.73 17.99
CA ARG A 158 -17.70 9.08 17.63
C ARG A 158 -18.55 9.59 18.76
N VAL A 159 -18.28 10.81 19.18
CA VAL A 159 -19.19 11.53 20.08
C VAL A 159 -20.20 12.21 19.15
N ASP A 160 -21.46 11.79 19.20
CA ASP A 160 -22.52 12.54 18.55
C ASP A 160 -22.49 13.94 19.12
N ALA A 161 -22.23 14.93 18.28
CA ALA A 161 -22.45 16.32 18.66
C ALA A 161 -23.94 16.45 18.89
N GLN A 162 -24.33 16.41 20.15
CA GLN A 162 -25.70 16.74 20.54
C GLN A 162 -25.99 18.13 19.98
N ARG A 163 -26.95 18.15 19.06
CA ARG A 163 -27.60 19.39 18.64
C ARG A 163 -28.53 19.88 19.72
#